data_cd953f3511c364d058d5faae657831fa
#
_entry.id   cd953f3511c364d058d5faae657831fa
#
_cell.length_a   1.000
_cell.length_b   1.000
_cell.length_c   1.000
_cell.angle_alpha   90.00
_cell.angle_beta   90.00
_cell.angle_gamma   90.00
#
_symmetry.space_group_name_H-M   'P 1'
#
loop_
_entity.id
_entity.type
_entity.pdbx_description
1 polymer ?
#
loop_
_entity_poly.entity_id
_entity_poly.type
_entity_poly.pdbx_seq_one_letter_code
_entity_poly.pdbx_strand_id
1 'polypeptide(L)'
;MKMSKLAGLTIAASVIAFSAAAQDRVLRIAPAAPPAHPANGVLYTNFATYLPEESEGRLGTTMLGPEVVNLGQMKDALQSQIAEVGNFLPLYYPAELPYMALASELSLTSGNSQAAAAAMTQFIVECEPCQQELTRFGFVYLGSGASDVYEILSTRPVHSVEDLRGLRLRSGGSPWARFAEHFGAVPAQISVNDTFESISQGVVDGSMASIADLISFRLVEVITHVTFVPLGLYQATSNFMTSGQTWASLSEDDRAAMGRAANRANADFTNRWGHTMPEEAEAAAVAAGIELHHADEAFISAVEEFVATEAATATTIATERYGIADGAERIARFQEIYAEWEAVANEVDNDPEQMAARVYEVVWANVDFATYGQ
;
A
#
# COMPACT_ATOMS: atom_id res chain seq x y z
N MET A 1 -11.95 65.85 -53.47
CA MET A 1 -10.87 65.39 -52.57
C MET A 1 -11.49 65.02 -51.25
N LYS A 2 -11.77 63.73 -51.02
CA LYS A 2 -12.39 63.22 -49.75
C LYS A 2 -11.32 62.38 -49.03
N MET A 3 -10.88 62.92 -47.90
CA MET A 3 -10.01 62.16 -47.00
C MET A 3 -10.82 61.20 -46.16
N SER A 4 -10.60 59.90 -46.30
CA SER A 4 -11.16 58.89 -45.41
C SER A 4 -10.25 58.70 -44.18
N LYS A 5 -10.86 58.87 -43.00
CA LYS A 5 -10.21 58.60 -41.70
C LYS A 5 -10.30 57.10 -41.45
N LEU A 6 -9.18 56.37 -41.39
CA LEU A 6 -9.09 55.04 -40.81
C LEU A 6 -9.06 55.15 -39.30
N ALA A 7 -10.04 54.56 -38.62
CA ALA A 7 -10.05 54.38 -37.17
C ALA A 7 -9.36 53.04 -36.85
N GLY A 8 -8.18 53.10 -36.22
CA GLY A 8 -7.48 51.94 -35.75
C GLY A 8 -8.12 51.42 -34.46
N LEU A 9 -8.59 50.16 -34.49
CA LEU A 9 -9.12 49.45 -33.34
C LEU A 9 -7.95 48.76 -32.62
N THR A 10 -7.53 49.29 -31.48
CA THR A 10 -6.49 48.68 -30.65
C THR A 10 -7.16 47.66 -29.73
N ILE A 11 -6.96 46.34 -29.99
CA ILE A 11 -7.37 45.28 -29.13
C ILE A 11 -6.31 45.14 -28.02
N ALA A 12 -6.65 45.53 -26.81
CA ALA A 12 -5.83 45.28 -25.63
C ALA A 12 -6.01 43.80 -25.22
N ALA A 13 -5.04 42.94 -25.51
CA ALA A 13 -4.96 41.61 -24.99
C ALA A 13 -4.55 41.68 -23.52
N SER A 14 -5.51 41.46 -22.62
CA SER A 14 -5.25 41.25 -21.17
C SER A 14 -4.56 39.90 -21.00
N VAL A 15 -3.26 39.92 -20.83
CA VAL A 15 -2.50 38.73 -20.38
C VAL A 15 -2.82 38.57 -18.89
N ILE A 16 -3.67 37.59 -18.56
CA ILE A 16 -3.84 37.13 -17.18
C ILE A 16 -2.56 36.38 -16.84
N ALA A 17 -1.63 37.05 -16.17
CA ALA A 17 -0.50 36.40 -15.55
C ALA A 17 -1.03 35.58 -14.35
N PHE A 18 -1.11 34.27 -14.50
CA PHE A 18 -1.17 33.38 -13.35
C PHE A 18 0.14 33.57 -12.59
N SER A 19 0.12 34.30 -11.49
CA SER A 19 1.19 34.23 -10.50
C SER A 19 1.20 32.77 -10.00
N ALA A 20 2.22 32.01 -10.32
CA ALA A 20 2.53 30.81 -9.57
C ALA A 20 2.82 31.31 -8.15
N ALA A 21 1.85 31.15 -7.24
CA ALA A 21 2.09 31.37 -5.83
C ALA A 21 3.22 30.41 -5.42
N ALA A 22 4.27 30.96 -4.81
CA ALA A 22 5.30 30.12 -4.21
C ALA A 22 4.59 29.29 -3.12
N GLN A 23 4.83 27.97 -3.12
CA GLN A 23 4.31 27.11 -2.07
C GLN A 23 4.91 27.55 -0.73
N ASP A 24 4.07 27.71 0.29
CA ASP A 24 4.51 28.15 1.61
C ASP A 24 5.41 27.09 2.25
N ARG A 25 5.16 25.80 1.93
CA ARG A 25 5.92 24.65 2.42
C ARG A 25 6.04 23.54 1.38
N VAL A 26 7.23 22.96 1.25
CA VAL A 26 7.53 21.81 0.38
C VAL A 26 7.93 20.63 1.26
N LEU A 27 7.15 19.55 1.22
CA LEU A 27 7.37 18.31 1.98
C LEU A 27 8.29 17.35 1.22
N ARG A 28 9.27 16.77 1.92
CA ARG A 28 10.07 15.67 1.36
C ARG A 28 9.30 14.37 1.52
N ILE A 29 8.86 13.80 0.38
CA ILE A 29 8.05 12.59 0.32
C ILE A 29 8.87 11.43 -0.24
N ALA A 30 8.69 10.22 0.30
CA ALA A 30 9.47 9.04 -0.06
C ALA A 30 8.59 7.83 -0.38
N PRO A 31 8.40 7.49 -1.68
CA PRO A 31 7.73 6.25 -2.08
C PRO A 31 8.50 5.00 -1.70
N ALA A 32 9.83 5.11 -1.56
CA ALA A 32 10.76 4.05 -1.15
C ALA A 32 10.73 2.78 -2.02
N ALA A 33 10.13 2.85 -3.19
CA ALA A 33 9.98 1.77 -4.15
C ALA A 33 10.56 2.20 -5.52
N PRO A 34 10.92 1.24 -6.41
CA PRO A 34 11.41 1.55 -7.75
C PRO A 34 10.44 2.40 -8.57
N PRO A 35 10.92 3.14 -9.58
CA PRO A 35 10.06 3.98 -10.42
C PRO A 35 8.89 3.24 -11.09
N ALA A 36 9.07 1.96 -11.43
CA ALA A 36 8.02 1.13 -12.02
C ALA A 36 6.94 0.69 -11.01
N HIS A 37 7.21 0.76 -9.71
CA HIS A 37 6.24 0.36 -8.70
C HIS A 37 5.12 1.40 -8.57
N PRO A 38 3.84 0.99 -8.42
CA PRO A 38 2.70 1.90 -8.27
C PRO A 38 2.85 2.93 -7.16
N ALA A 39 3.58 2.61 -6.08
CA ALA A 39 3.86 3.57 -5.02
C ALA A 39 4.62 4.80 -5.53
N ASN A 40 5.54 4.64 -6.48
CA ASN A 40 6.25 5.76 -7.10
C ASN A 40 5.44 6.36 -8.25
N GLY A 41 5.04 5.53 -9.22
CA GLY A 41 4.44 5.99 -10.48
C GLY A 41 3.00 6.52 -10.36
N VAL A 42 2.25 6.11 -9.32
CA VAL A 42 0.86 6.52 -9.11
C VAL A 42 0.68 7.18 -7.75
N LEU A 43 0.91 6.46 -6.65
CA LEU A 43 0.59 6.93 -5.30
C LEU A 43 1.20 8.30 -5.00
N TYR A 44 2.52 8.39 -5.03
CA TYR A 44 3.23 9.62 -4.67
C TYR A 44 3.20 10.68 -5.78
N THR A 45 3.11 10.27 -7.04
CA THR A 45 2.93 11.18 -8.17
C THR A 45 1.56 11.86 -8.12
N ASN A 46 0.49 11.11 -7.84
CA ASN A 46 -0.85 11.65 -7.70
C ASN A 46 -0.98 12.49 -6.43
N PHE A 47 -0.40 12.05 -5.31
CA PHE A 47 -0.35 12.87 -4.10
C PHE A 47 0.34 14.21 -4.33
N ALA A 48 1.46 14.22 -5.06
CA ALA A 48 2.17 15.46 -5.42
C ALA A 48 1.33 16.41 -6.31
N THR A 49 0.36 15.87 -7.03
CA THR A 49 -0.62 16.63 -7.81
C THR A 49 -1.78 17.10 -6.94
N TYR A 50 -2.35 16.21 -6.13
CA TYR A 50 -3.54 16.51 -5.33
C TYR A 50 -3.26 17.42 -4.14
N LEU A 51 -2.08 17.31 -3.53
CA LEU A 51 -1.77 18.10 -2.34
C LEU A 51 -1.79 19.62 -2.59
N PRO A 52 -1.20 20.17 -3.65
CA PRO A 52 -1.37 21.58 -4.01
C PRO A 52 -2.82 21.96 -4.31
N GLU A 53 -3.58 21.08 -4.97
CA GLU A 53 -5.02 21.32 -5.24
C GLU A 53 -5.81 21.46 -3.95
N GLU A 54 -5.67 20.48 -3.04
CA GLU A 54 -6.41 20.41 -1.77
C GLU A 54 -5.98 21.49 -0.76
N SER A 55 -4.73 21.96 -0.85
CA SER A 55 -4.19 23.00 0.03
C SER A 55 -4.23 24.41 -0.58
N GLU A 56 -4.90 24.59 -1.72
CA GLU A 56 -4.95 25.89 -2.43
C GLU A 56 -3.56 26.47 -2.72
N GLY A 57 -2.60 25.62 -3.03
CA GLY A 57 -1.22 25.97 -3.37
C GLY A 57 -0.28 26.16 -2.17
N ARG A 58 -0.75 26.05 -0.92
CA ARG A 58 0.10 26.24 0.27
C ARG A 58 1.14 25.14 0.43
N LEU A 59 0.80 23.89 0.12
CA LEU A 59 1.69 22.74 0.26
C LEU A 59 2.15 22.23 -1.10
N GLY A 60 3.42 21.84 -1.16
CA GLY A 60 4.02 21.14 -2.27
C GLY A 60 4.89 19.99 -1.82
N THR A 61 5.50 19.28 -2.78
CA THR A 61 6.31 18.10 -2.48
C THR A 61 7.62 18.10 -3.24
N THR A 62 8.64 17.46 -2.66
CA THR A 62 9.84 16.99 -3.35
C THR A 62 9.98 15.49 -3.10
N MET A 63 10.03 14.71 -4.17
CA MET A 63 10.12 13.26 -4.08
C MET A 63 11.59 12.81 -3.90
N LEU A 64 11.80 11.93 -2.91
CA LEU A 64 13.09 11.28 -2.67
C LEU A 64 13.11 9.93 -3.41
N GLY A 65 14.20 9.63 -4.09
CA GLY A 65 14.37 8.34 -4.76
C GLY A 65 14.66 7.19 -3.79
N PRO A 66 14.48 5.94 -4.25
CA PRO A 66 14.71 4.75 -3.43
C PRO A 66 16.20 4.56 -3.06
N GLU A 67 17.12 5.22 -3.75
CA GLU A 67 18.54 5.29 -3.42
C GLU A 67 18.82 6.16 -2.18
N VAL A 68 17.90 7.07 -1.82
CA VAL A 68 17.99 7.90 -0.61
C VAL A 68 17.33 7.20 0.56
N VAL A 69 16.12 6.65 0.35
CA VAL A 69 15.32 5.94 1.35
C VAL A 69 14.59 4.78 0.69
N ASN A 70 14.84 3.55 1.14
CA ASN A 70 14.08 2.37 0.75
C ASN A 70 13.09 1.93 1.85
N LEU A 71 12.23 0.96 1.56
CA LEU A 71 11.17 0.51 2.49
C LEU A 71 11.72 -0.01 3.83
N GLY A 72 12.87 -0.69 3.81
CA GLY A 72 13.50 -1.20 5.04
C GLY A 72 14.08 -0.10 5.94
N GLN A 73 14.33 1.10 5.40
CA GLN A 73 14.92 2.24 6.10
C GLN A 73 13.89 3.30 6.50
N MET A 74 12.61 3.14 6.12
CA MET A 74 11.60 4.19 6.22
C MET A 74 11.38 4.66 7.66
N LYS A 75 11.40 3.75 8.65
CA LYS A 75 11.24 4.12 10.05
C LYS A 75 12.28 5.17 10.47
N ASP A 76 13.53 4.87 10.23
CA ASP A 76 14.64 5.74 10.62
C ASP A 76 14.65 7.05 9.82
N ALA A 77 14.25 6.99 8.55
CA ALA A 77 14.15 8.17 7.69
C ALA A 77 13.07 9.16 8.16
N LEU A 78 11.92 8.67 8.61
CA LEU A 78 10.86 9.50 9.19
C LEU A 78 11.26 10.07 10.56
N GLN A 79 11.88 9.27 11.41
CA GLN A 79 12.33 9.71 12.74
C GLN A 79 13.46 10.73 12.67
N SER A 80 14.37 10.59 11.71
CA SER A 80 15.50 11.51 11.48
C SER A 80 15.16 12.71 10.59
N GLN A 81 13.90 12.82 10.14
CA GLN A 81 13.45 13.89 9.23
C GLN A 81 14.18 13.91 7.87
N ILE A 82 14.73 12.79 7.41
CA ILE A 82 15.20 12.64 6.02
C ILE A 82 13.99 12.67 5.11
N ALA A 83 12.97 11.84 5.40
CA ALA A 83 11.65 11.93 4.81
C ALA A 83 10.65 12.56 5.80
N GLU A 84 9.72 13.36 5.33
CA GLU A 84 8.64 13.94 6.13
C GLU A 84 7.34 13.14 5.99
N VAL A 85 7.15 12.51 4.83
CA VAL A 85 6.05 11.58 4.53
C VAL A 85 6.65 10.40 3.78
N GLY A 86 6.31 9.18 4.18
CA GLY A 86 6.88 7.99 3.57
C GLY A 86 5.93 6.80 3.48
N ASN A 87 6.19 5.93 2.51
CA ASN A 87 5.53 4.65 2.40
C ASN A 87 6.14 3.70 3.44
N PHE A 88 5.33 3.30 4.41
CA PHE A 88 5.75 2.52 5.57
C PHE A 88 5.00 1.19 5.63
N LEU A 89 5.70 0.13 6.02
CA LEU A 89 5.15 -1.22 6.09
C LEU A 89 5.16 -1.73 7.55
N PRO A 90 4.04 -1.65 8.28
CA PRO A 90 3.96 -2.07 9.69
C PRO A 90 4.38 -3.52 9.93
N LEU A 91 4.12 -4.45 8.99
CA LEU A 91 4.54 -5.85 9.11
C LEU A 91 6.06 -6.07 9.14
N TYR A 92 6.85 -5.05 8.81
CA TYR A 92 8.31 -5.12 9.00
C TYR A 92 8.72 -4.85 10.45
N TYR A 93 7.80 -4.32 11.27
CA TYR A 93 8.05 -3.91 12.66
C TYR A 93 6.97 -4.43 13.65
N PRO A 94 6.55 -5.71 13.56
CA PRO A 94 5.39 -6.19 14.33
C PRO A 94 5.64 -6.22 15.85
N ALA A 95 6.89 -6.28 16.29
CA ALA A 95 7.23 -6.22 17.72
C ALA A 95 7.14 -4.79 18.28
N GLU A 96 7.28 -3.78 17.44
CA GLU A 96 7.25 -2.37 17.81
C GLU A 96 5.86 -1.75 17.63
N LEU A 97 5.10 -2.25 16.64
CA LEU A 97 3.78 -1.77 16.24
C LEU A 97 2.76 -2.93 16.21
N PRO A 98 2.55 -3.65 17.34
CA PRO A 98 1.72 -4.85 17.37
C PRO A 98 0.25 -4.59 17.05
N TYR A 99 -0.34 -3.46 17.47
CA TYR A 99 -1.73 -3.13 17.14
C TYR A 99 -1.90 -2.76 15.66
N MET A 100 -0.93 -2.04 15.08
CA MET A 100 -0.90 -1.75 13.64
C MET A 100 -0.74 -3.02 12.80
N ALA A 101 0.06 -3.99 13.29
CA ALA A 101 0.30 -5.23 12.60
C ALA A 101 -0.90 -6.21 12.68
N LEU A 102 -1.75 -6.09 13.70
CA LEU A 102 -2.77 -7.08 14.02
C LEU A 102 -3.74 -7.36 12.85
N ALA A 103 -4.34 -6.34 12.26
CA ALA A 103 -5.25 -6.52 11.12
C ALA A 103 -4.52 -7.08 9.88
N SER A 104 -3.22 -6.83 9.78
CA SER A 104 -2.38 -7.35 8.72
C SER A 104 -2.09 -8.85 8.85
N GLU A 105 -2.25 -9.44 10.04
CA GLU A 105 -2.17 -10.89 10.23
C GLU A 105 -3.31 -11.64 9.49
N LEU A 106 -4.37 -10.94 9.09
CA LEU A 106 -5.48 -11.47 8.29
C LEU A 106 -5.29 -11.29 6.77
N SER A 107 -4.11 -10.91 6.30
CA SER A 107 -3.84 -10.66 4.88
C SER A 107 -4.23 -11.82 3.96
N LEU A 108 -4.08 -13.07 4.41
CA LEU A 108 -4.45 -14.26 3.64
C LEU A 108 -5.97 -14.45 3.47
N THR A 109 -6.80 -13.77 4.27
CA THR A 109 -8.27 -13.91 4.23
C THR A 109 -8.95 -12.86 3.36
N SER A 110 -8.21 -11.89 2.83
CA SER A 110 -8.75 -10.80 2.02
C SER A 110 -8.63 -11.12 0.52
N GLY A 111 -9.65 -10.76 -0.25
CA GLY A 111 -9.71 -11.05 -1.70
C GLY A 111 -10.04 -9.84 -2.59
N ASN A 112 -10.50 -8.72 -2.01
CA ASN A 112 -10.81 -7.49 -2.75
C ASN A 112 -9.89 -6.35 -2.29
N SER A 113 -9.08 -5.83 -3.21
CA SER A 113 -8.04 -4.82 -2.92
C SER A 113 -8.62 -3.51 -2.41
N GLN A 114 -9.69 -2.99 -3.04
CA GLN A 114 -10.31 -1.74 -2.62
C GLN A 114 -10.97 -1.86 -1.25
N ALA A 115 -11.65 -2.98 -1.00
CA ALA A 115 -12.22 -3.28 0.32
C ALA A 115 -11.13 -3.38 1.41
N ALA A 116 -10.03 -4.08 1.11
CA ALA A 116 -8.93 -4.26 2.05
C ALA A 116 -8.25 -2.93 2.41
N ALA A 117 -7.99 -2.08 1.41
CA ALA A 117 -7.40 -0.75 1.62
C ALA A 117 -8.31 0.15 2.48
N ALA A 118 -9.62 0.16 2.19
CA ALA A 118 -10.61 0.92 2.94
C ALA A 118 -10.77 0.38 4.37
N ALA A 119 -10.87 -0.93 4.53
CA ALA A 119 -11.00 -1.57 5.84
C ALA A 119 -9.78 -1.33 6.73
N MET A 120 -8.57 -1.44 6.21
CA MET A 120 -7.34 -1.11 6.93
C MET A 120 -7.32 0.36 7.33
N THR A 121 -7.72 1.26 6.43
CA THR A 121 -7.79 2.71 6.72
C THR A 121 -8.74 2.98 7.87
N GLN A 122 -9.98 2.48 7.81
CA GLN A 122 -10.98 2.67 8.85
C GLN A 122 -10.53 2.05 10.17
N PHE A 123 -10.11 0.78 10.14
CA PHE A 123 -9.68 0.08 11.35
C PHE A 123 -8.57 0.81 12.10
N ILE A 124 -7.54 1.29 11.39
CA ILE A 124 -6.40 1.97 12.02
C ILE A 124 -6.81 3.36 12.53
N VAL A 125 -7.62 4.11 11.80
CA VAL A 125 -8.07 5.45 12.22
C VAL A 125 -8.95 5.37 13.46
N GLU A 126 -9.85 4.38 13.55
CA GLU A 126 -10.75 4.15 14.69
C GLU A 126 -10.05 3.46 15.88
N CYS A 127 -8.88 2.88 15.68
CA CYS A 127 -8.16 2.10 16.69
C CYS A 127 -7.34 3.01 17.62
N GLU A 128 -7.89 3.38 18.77
CA GLU A 128 -7.18 4.21 19.76
C GLU A 128 -5.79 3.65 20.16
N PRO A 129 -5.59 2.35 20.46
CA PRO A 129 -4.26 1.82 20.73
C PRO A 129 -3.31 1.91 19.54
N CYS A 130 -3.80 1.78 18.28
CA CYS A 130 -2.99 2.00 17.09
C CYS A 130 -2.49 3.46 17.04
N GLN A 131 -3.36 4.43 17.30
CA GLN A 131 -2.99 5.84 17.33
C GLN A 131 -1.99 6.15 18.46
N GLN A 132 -2.13 5.50 19.61
CA GLN A 132 -1.16 5.62 20.72
C GLN A 132 0.20 5.01 20.36
N GLU A 133 0.24 3.88 19.64
CA GLU A 133 1.50 3.33 19.12
C GLU A 133 2.19 4.32 18.20
N LEU A 134 1.46 4.84 17.22
CA LEU A 134 1.97 5.80 16.26
C LEU A 134 2.52 7.05 16.94
N THR A 135 1.77 7.64 17.86
CA THR A 135 2.20 8.81 18.63
C THR A 135 3.50 8.57 19.40
N ARG A 136 3.67 7.38 20.01
CA ARG A 136 4.91 7.00 20.70
C ARG A 136 6.12 6.94 19.78
N PHE A 137 5.92 6.57 18.51
CA PHE A 137 6.97 6.58 17.49
C PHE A 137 7.15 7.94 16.82
N GLY A 138 6.28 8.89 17.10
CA GLY A 138 6.27 10.19 16.46
C GLY A 138 5.78 10.10 15.01
N PHE A 139 4.77 9.29 14.76
CA PHE A 139 4.17 9.06 13.43
C PHE A 139 2.70 9.40 13.42
N VAL A 140 2.21 9.79 12.24
CA VAL A 140 0.79 10.00 11.94
C VAL A 140 0.43 9.24 10.68
N TYR A 141 -0.69 8.52 10.72
CA TYR A 141 -1.17 7.66 9.65
C TYR A 141 -2.21 8.38 8.77
N LEU A 142 -2.07 8.26 7.43
CA LEU A 142 -3.00 8.86 6.48
C LEU A 142 -3.48 7.85 5.41
N GLY A 143 -3.71 6.62 5.81
CA GLY A 143 -4.38 5.61 5.00
C GLY A 143 -3.49 4.52 4.44
N SER A 144 -4.15 3.49 3.95
CA SER A 144 -3.59 2.26 3.37
C SER A 144 -4.00 2.08 1.92
N GLY A 145 -3.26 1.23 1.23
CA GLY A 145 -3.64 0.62 -0.04
C GLY A 145 -3.41 -0.88 0.02
N ALA A 146 -3.81 -1.61 -1.01
CA ALA A 146 -3.61 -3.04 -1.09
C ALA A 146 -3.21 -3.50 -2.49
N SER A 147 -2.50 -4.65 -2.54
CA SER A 147 -2.12 -5.31 -3.80
C SER A 147 -3.30 -6.09 -4.38
N ASP A 148 -3.07 -6.70 -5.56
CA ASP A 148 -3.81 -7.89 -6.00
C ASP A 148 -3.49 -9.09 -5.12
N VAL A 149 -4.15 -10.22 -5.41
CA VAL A 149 -3.90 -11.49 -4.74
C VAL A 149 -2.45 -11.90 -4.96
N TYR A 150 -1.79 -12.30 -3.86
CA TYR A 150 -0.44 -12.85 -3.92
C TYR A 150 -0.45 -14.25 -4.49
N GLU A 151 0.59 -14.53 -5.26
CA GLU A 151 0.86 -15.76 -5.97
C GLU A 151 2.23 -16.32 -5.58
N ILE A 152 2.59 -17.49 -6.11
CA ILE A 152 3.94 -18.02 -5.98
C ILE A 152 4.73 -17.73 -7.26
N LEU A 153 5.68 -16.81 -7.17
CA LEU A 153 6.63 -16.46 -8.23
C LEU A 153 7.92 -17.23 -7.97
N SER A 154 8.34 -18.13 -8.88
CA SER A 154 9.45 -19.05 -8.60
C SER A 154 10.36 -19.32 -9.78
N THR A 155 11.56 -19.84 -9.49
CA THR A 155 12.56 -20.27 -10.49
C THR A 155 12.41 -21.73 -10.88
N ARG A 156 11.42 -22.43 -10.33
CA ARG A 156 11.07 -23.82 -10.65
C ARG A 156 9.57 -24.03 -10.53
N PRO A 157 8.99 -25.01 -11.24
CA PRO A 157 7.55 -25.23 -11.22
C PRO A 157 7.05 -25.62 -9.83
N VAL A 158 5.84 -25.13 -9.49
CA VAL A 158 5.07 -25.52 -8.31
C VAL A 158 3.67 -25.85 -8.79
N HIS A 159 3.35 -27.13 -8.88
CA HIS A 159 2.07 -27.64 -9.37
C HIS A 159 1.18 -28.17 -8.24
N SER A 160 1.80 -28.59 -7.14
CA SER A 160 1.13 -29.22 -6.01
C SER A 160 1.72 -28.73 -4.68
N VAL A 161 1.05 -29.06 -3.58
CA VAL A 161 1.52 -28.78 -2.22
C VAL A 161 2.87 -29.41 -1.93
N GLU A 162 3.13 -30.60 -2.52
CA GLU A 162 4.36 -31.35 -2.37
C GLU A 162 5.57 -30.60 -2.94
N ASP A 163 5.38 -29.81 -4.00
CA ASP A 163 6.44 -29.04 -4.65
C ASP A 163 6.92 -27.86 -3.78
N LEU A 164 6.15 -27.47 -2.79
CA LEU A 164 6.53 -26.45 -1.81
C LEU A 164 7.62 -26.92 -0.86
N ARG A 165 7.76 -28.23 -0.63
CA ARG A 165 8.69 -28.78 0.37
C ARG A 165 10.14 -28.40 0.07
N GLY A 166 10.73 -27.70 1.05
CA GLY A 166 12.11 -27.23 0.96
C GLY A 166 12.32 -26.07 -0.02
N LEU A 167 11.27 -25.53 -0.64
CA LEU A 167 11.34 -24.34 -1.47
C LEU A 167 11.59 -23.13 -0.57
N ARG A 168 12.64 -22.37 -0.85
CA ARG A 168 12.95 -21.14 -0.10
C ARG A 168 12.19 -19.99 -0.73
N LEU A 169 11.21 -19.46 0.01
CA LEU A 169 10.33 -18.40 -0.47
C LEU A 169 10.50 -17.13 0.33
N ARG A 170 10.73 -16.03 -0.37
CA ARG A 170 10.60 -14.72 0.25
C ARG A 170 9.17 -14.52 0.73
N SER A 171 8.98 -14.06 1.96
CA SER A 171 7.69 -13.68 2.53
C SER A 171 7.62 -12.19 2.83
N GLY A 172 6.44 -11.58 2.56
CA GLY A 172 6.17 -10.18 2.85
C GLY A 172 5.84 -9.89 4.31
N GLY A 173 5.74 -10.95 5.14
CA GLY A 173 5.38 -10.86 6.55
C GLY A 173 4.97 -12.20 7.13
N SER A 174 4.54 -12.20 8.39
CA SER A 174 4.16 -13.38 9.17
C SER A 174 3.08 -14.24 8.53
N PRO A 175 2.00 -13.74 7.89
CA PRO A 175 0.97 -14.61 7.31
C PRO A 175 1.54 -15.55 6.25
N TRP A 176 2.33 -15.03 5.32
CA TRP A 176 2.95 -15.84 4.27
C TRP A 176 4.09 -16.71 4.78
N ALA A 177 4.78 -16.30 5.85
CA ALA A 177 5.76 -17.15 6.50
C ALA A 177 5.08 -18.40 7.11
N ARG A 178 3.94 -18.23 7.79
CA ARG A 178 3.14 -19.35 8.32
C ARG A 178 2.63 -20.28 7.22
N PHE A 179 2.14 -19.72 6.11
CA PHE A 179 1.77 -20.51 4.95
C PHE A 179 2.95 -21.37 4.45
N ALA A 180 4.10 -20.75 4.23
CA ALA A 180 5.29 -21.48 3.77
C ALA A 180 5.69 -22.59 4.73
N GLU A 181 5.75 -22.32 6.03
CA GLU A 181 6.09 -23.30 7.06
C GLU A 181 5.08 -24.45 7.12
N HIS A 182 3.77 -24.13 7.03
CA HIS A 182 2.70 -25.13 7.07
C HIS A 182 2.85 -26.18 5.96
N PHE A 183 3.19 -25.75 4.75
CA PHE A 183 3.36 -26.62 3.59
C PHE A 183 4.81 -27.11 3.40
N GLY A 184 5.69 -26.87 4.37
CA GLY A 184 7.06 -27.38 4.39
C GLY A 184 8.04 -26.61 3.51
N ALA A 185 7.68 -25.43 3.03
CA ALA A 185 8.62 -24.47 2.44
C ALA A 185 9.42 -23.76 3.53
N VAL A 186 10.47 -23.05 3.13
CA VAL A 186 11.36 -22.30 4.04
C VAL A 186 11.15 -20.81 3.80
N PRO A 187 10.45 -20.10 4.68
CA PRO A 187 10.24 -18.66 4.51
C PRO A 187 11.51 -17.87 4.80
N ALA A 188 11.72 -16.82 4.01
CA ALA A 188 12.74 -15.82 4.25
C ALA A 188 12.09 -14.43 4.32
N GLN A 189 12.13 -13.81 5.50
CA GLN A 189 11.63 -12.43 5.69
C GLN A 189 12.69 -11.45 5.19
N ILE A 190 12.53 -11.04 3.94
CA ILE A 190 13.44 -10.15 3.22
C ILE A 190 12.62 -8.97 2.73
N SER A 191 13.18 -7.74 2.78
CA SER A 191 12.56 -6.56 2.17
C SER A 191 12.25 -6.81 0.70
N VAL A 192 11.10 -6.35 0.23
CA VAL A 192 10.73 -6.51 -1.19
C VAL A 192 11.76 -5.86 -2.13
N ASN A 193 12.43 -4.79 -1.70
CA ASN A 193 13.50 -4.15 -2.47
C ASN A 193 14.69 -5.09 -2.75
N ASP A 194 14.91 -6.10 -1.89
CA ASP A 194 16.04 -7.03 -2.00
C ASP A 194 15.65 -8.35 -2.69
N THR A 195 14.38 -8.49 -3.11
CA THR A 195 13.84 -9.75 -3.66
C THR A 195 14.55 -10.15 -4.95
N PHE A 196 14.74 -9.21 -5.89
CA PHE A 196 15.43 -9.47 -7.15
C PHE A 196 16.84 -10.03 -6.93
N GLU A 197 17.63 -9.36 -6.11
CA GLU A 197 19.00 -9.79 -5.79
C GLU A 197 19.02 -11.15 -5.08
N SER A 198 18.10 -11.37 -4.14
CA SER A 198 18.01 -12.60 -3.37
C SER A 198 17.68 -13.82 -4.25
N ILE A 199 16.80 -13.64 -5.25
CA ILE A 199 16.49 -14.69 -6.24
C ILE A 199 17.66 -14.88 -7.20
N SER A 200 18.20 -13.78 -7.76
CA SER A 200 19.32 -13.80 -8.70
C SER A 200 20.56 -14.50 -8.14
N GLN A 201 20.83 -14.32 -6.85
CA GLN A 201 21.96 -14.95 -6.15
C GLN A 201 21.63 -16.36 -5.61
N GLY A 202 20.40 -16.85 -5.79
CA GLY A 202 19.96 -18.13 -5.30
C GLY A 202 19.86 -18.21 -3.77
N VAL A 203 19.67 -17.08 -3.07
CA VAL A 203 19.40 -17.07 -1.63
C VAL A 203 18.00 -17.61 -1.37
N VAL A 204 17.03 -17.24 -2.20
CA VAL A 204 15.67 -17.78 -2.25
C VAL A 204 15.36 -18.33 -3.65
N ASP A 205 14.41 -19.26 -3.73
CA ASP A 205 13.98 -19.89 -4.98
C ASP A 205 12.77 -19.15 -5.60
N GLY A 206 12.21 -18.19 -4.89
CA GLY A 206 11.06 -17.43 -5.34
C GLY A 206 10.51 -16.49 -4.26
N SER A 207 9.34 -15.92 -4.53
CA SER A 207 8.63 -15.00 -3.63
C SER A 207 7.13 -15.29 -3.63
N MET A 208 6.49 -15.18 -2.49
CA MET A 208 5.05 -14.98 -2.40
C MET A 208 4.79 -13.50 -2.54
N ALA A 209 4.19 -13.09 -3.65
CA ALA A 209 4.07 -11.69 -4.04
C ALA A 209 2.95 -11.50 -5.08
N SER A 210 2.57 -10.25 -5.31
CA SER A 210 1.73 -9.86 -6.44
C SER A 210 2.41 -10.22 -7.77
N ILE A 211 1.65 -10.68 -8.76
CA ILE A 211 2.18 -10.85 -10.12
C ILE A 211 2.69 -9.52 -10.70
N ALA A 212 2.15 -8.37 -10.24
CA ALA A 212 2.63 -7.04 -10.60
C ALA A 212 4.11 -6.82 -10.28
N ASP A 213 4.68 -7.60 -9.34
CA ASP A 213 6.09 -7.51 -8.97
C ASP A 213 7.03 -8.04 -10.06
N LEU A 214 6.51 -8.78 -11.03
CA LEU A 214 7.27 -9.09 -12.25
C LEU A 214 7.74 -7.82 -12.96
N ILE A 215 6.89 -6.78 -12.98
CA ILE A 215 7.23 -5.46 -13.58
C ILE A 215 7.84 -4.55 -12.52
N SER A 216 7.15 -4.36 -11.38
CA SER A 216 7.46 -3.32 -10.40
C SER A 216 8.82 -3.49 -9.73
N PHE A 217 9.27 -4.74 -9.53
CA PHE A 217 10.59 -5.10 -8.99
C PHE A 217 11.46 -5.86 -9.98
N ARG A 218 11.11 -5.83 -11.29
CA ARG A 218 11.86 -6.49 -12.38
C ARG A 218 12.01 -8.00 -12.21
N LEU A 219 11.14 -8.65 -11.47
CA LEU A 219 11.24 -10.09 -11.22
C LEU A 219 11.04 -10.91 -12.50
N VAL A 220 10.48 -10.33 -13.56
CA VAL A 220 10.40 -10.94 -14.91
C VAL A 220 11.75 -11.39 -15.46
N GLU A 221 12.86 -10.84 -14.98
CA GLU A 221 14.22 -11.19 -15.44
C GLU A 221 14.80 -12.42 -14.72
N VAL A 222 14.23 -12.84 -13.58
CA VAL A 222 14.78 -13.89 -12.71
C VAL A 222 13.78 -15.00 -12.37
N ILE A 223 12.47 -14.76 -12.56
CA ILE A 223 11.39 -15.73 -12.37
C ILE A 223 11.12 -16.47 -13.67
N THR A 224 10.84 -17.78 -13.58
CA THR A 224 10.52 -18.63 -14.73
C THR A 224 9.12 -19.26 -14.64
N HIS A 225 8.50 -19.26 -13.46
CA HIS A 225 7.17 -19.84 -13.20
C HIS A 225 6.34 -18.95 -12.29
N VAL A 226 5.06 -18.82 -12.60
CA VAL A 226 4.04 -18.23 -11.72
C VAL A 226 3.00 -19.29 -11.44
N THR A 227 2.69 -19.53 -10.17
CA THR A 227 1.60 -20.41 -9.80
C THR A 227 0.48 -19.60 -9.17
N PHE A 228 -0.66 -19.55 -9.86
CA PHE A 228 -1.86 -18.90 -9.38
C PHE A 228 -2.51 -19.75 -8.29
N VAL A 229 -2.32 -19.32 -7.06
CA VAL A 229 -2.90 -19.88 -5.85
C VAL A 229 -3.27 -18.73 -4.91
N PRO A 230 -4.51 -18.67 -4.36
CA PRO A 230 -4.98 -17.48 -3.66
C PRO A 230 -4.30 -17.34 -2.29
N LEU A 231 -3.28 -16.49 -2.20
CA LEU A 231 -2.53 -16.21 -0.97
C LEU A 231 -2.91 -14.89 -0.31
N GLY A 232 -4.15 -14.41 -0.55
CA GLY A 232 -4.64 -13.15 0.00
C GLY A 232 -3.92 -11.92 -0.56
N LEU A 233 -4.06 -10.78 0.11
CA LEU A 233 -3.60 -9.48 -0.37
C LEU A 233 -2.54 -8.89 0.57
N TYR A 234 -1.56 -8.16 0.03
CA TYR A 234 -0.72 -7.30 0.87
C TYR A 234 -1.47 -6.01 1.18
N GLN A 235 -2.10 -5.96 2.35
CA GLN A 235 -2.86 -4.81 2.87
C GLN A 235 -2.14 -4.05 3.98
N ALA A 236 -0.98 -4.55 4.39
CA ALA A 236 -0.18 -4.01 5.50
C ALA A 236 0.63 -2.78 5.08
N THR A 237 -0.02 -1.81 4.42
CA THR A 237 0.63 -0.57 4.04
C THR A 237 0.19 0.59 4.93
N SER A 238 1.08 1.55 5.11
CA SER A 238 0.78 2.88 5.59
C SER A 238 1.40 3.85 4.60
N ASN A 239 0.63 4.17 3.58
CA ASN A 239 1.14 4.78 2.35
C ASN A 239 1.66 6.21 2.55
N PHE A 240 1.10 6.93 3.52
CA PHE A 240 1.48 8.29 3.85
C PHE A 240 1.75 8.42 5.35
N MET A 241 2.65 7.56 5.86
CA MET A 241 3.15 7.74 7.22
C MET A 241 3.88 9.08 7.31
N THR A 242 3.35 9.97 8.13
CA THR A 242 3.88 11.33 8.28
C THR A 242 4.65 11.43 9.60
N SER A 243 5.80 12.08 9.57
CA SER A 243 6.53 12.41 10.79
C SER A 243 5.68 13.31 11.69
N GLY A 244 5.57 12.98 12.97
CA GLY A 244 4.82 13.75 13.96
C GLY A 244 5.36 15.18 14.13
N GLN A 245 6.66 15.39 13.96
CA GLN A 245 7.25 16.72 13.97
C GLN A 245 6.75 17.56 12.77
N THR A 246 6.69 16.96 11.59
CA THR A 246 6.12 17.60 10.41
C THR A 246 4.66 17.90 10.63
N TRP A 247 3.88 16.90 11.07
CA TRP A 247 2.45 17.03 11.33
C TRP A 247 2.12 18.15 12.32
N ALA A 248 2.83 18.21 13.45
CA ALA A 248 2.65 19.24 14.47
C ALA A 248 2.91 20.68 13.96
N SER A 249 3.74 20.82 12.91
CA SER A 249 4.08 22.12 12.32
C SER A 249 3.08 22.60 11.26
N LEU A 250 2.12 21.77 10.85
CA LEU A 250 1.08 22.11 9.89
C LEU A 250 -0.13 22.73 10.58
N SER A 251 -0.82 23.62 9.87
CA SER A 251 -2.14 24.11 10.29
C SER A 251 -3.18 22.99 10.22
N GLU A 252 -4.31 23.16 10.89
CA GLU A 252 -5.45 22.24 10.80
C GLU A 252 -5.93 22.08 9.35
N ASP A 253 -6.05 23.19 8.61
CA ASP A 253 -6.45 23.18 7.20
C ASP A 253 -5.45 22.40 6.31
N ASP A 254 -4.15 22.51 6.59
CA ASP A 254 -3.12 21.80 5.84
C ASP A 254 -3.11 20.31 6.18
N ARG A 255 -3.36 19.94 7.44
CA ARG A 255 -3.56 18.55 7.84
C ARG A 255 -4.78 17.92 7.16
N ALA A 256 -5.88 18.63 7.12
CA ALA A 256 -7.10 18.21 6.41
C ALA A 256 -6.84 18.06 4.90
N ALA A 257 -6.11 19.00 4.28
CA ALA A 257 -5.70 18.92 2.88
C ALA A 257 -4.82 17.67 2.61
N MET A 258 -3.86 17.37 3.49
CA MET A 258 -3.07 16.16 3.40
C MET A 258 -3.93 14.88 3.48
N GLY A 259 -4.91 14.84 4.40
CA GLY A 259 -5.85 13.73 4.52
C GLY A 259 -6.66 13.50 3.25
N ARG A 260 -7.20 14.57 2.64
CA ARG A 260 -7.95 14.49 1.38
C ARG A 260 -7.07 14.04 0.21
N ALA A 261 -5.90 14.62 0.06
CA ALA A 261 -4.96 14.25 -1.00
C ALA A 261 -4.48 12.80 -0.87
N ALA A 262 -4.17 12.36 0.36
CA ALA A 262 -3.77 10.99 0.66
C ALA A 262 -4.89 9.99 0.36
N ASN A 263 -6.14 10.30 0.72
CA ASN A 263 -7.30 9.45 0.47
C ASN A 263 -7.51 9.20 -1.04
N ARG A 264 -7.47 10.23 -1.86
CA ARG A 264 -7.58 10.12 -3.33
C ARG A 264 -6.44 9.27 -3.89
N ALA A 265 -5.21 9.57 -3.51
CA ALA A 265 -4.04 8.86 -4.00
C ALA A 265 -3.99 7.38 -3.56
N ASN A 266 -4.50 7.03 -2.37
CA ASN A 266 -4.63 5.65 -1.90
C ASN A 266 -5.57 4.82 -2.78
N ALA A 267 -6.70 5.37 -3.19
CA ALA A 267 -7.66 4.69 -4.06
C ALA A 267 -7.09 4.45 -5.47
N ASP A 268 -6.43 5.47 -6.05
CA ASP A 268 -5.75 5.34 -7.34
C ASP A 268 -4.63 4.29 -7.31
N PHE A 269 -3.85 4.30 -6.24
CA PHE A 269 -2.79 3.33 -6.02
C PHE A 269 -3.31 1.91 -5.92
N THR A 270 -4.37 1.71 -5.13
CA THR A 270 -4.99 0.41 -4.96
C THR A 270 -5.59 -0.10 -6.28
N ASN A 271 -6.23 0.78 -7.06
CA ASN A 271 -6.70 0.43 -8.40
C ASN A 271 -5.53 0.02 -9.32
N ARG A 272 -4.42 0.75 -9.29
CA ARG A 272 -3.25 0.43 -10.13
C ARG A 272 -2.60 -0.88 -9.71
N TRP A 273 -2.36 -1.05 -8.41
CA TRP A 273 -1.64 -2.20 -7.89
C TRP A 273 -2.51 -3.46 -7.81
N GLY A 274 -3.79 -3.29 -7.46
CA GLY A 274 -4.72 -4.39 -7.24
C GLY A 274 -5.50 -4.87 -8.47
N HIS A 275 -5.58 -4.05 -9.53
CA HIS A 275 -6.43 -4.37 -10.69
C HIS A 275 -5.71 -4.21 -12.04
N THR A 276 -5.15 -3.03 -12.35
CA THR A 276 -4.69 -2.78 -13.72
C THR A 276 -3.27 -3.27 -14.01
N MET A 277 -2.36 -3.23 -13.05
CA MET A 277 -0.99 -3.69 -13.25
C MET A 277 -0.83 -5.22 -13.29
N PRO A 278 -1.63 -6.01 -12.56
CA PRO A 278 -1.61 -7.47 -12.67
C PRO A 278 -1.85 -7.97 -14.08
N GLU A 279 -2.81 -7.41 -14.82
CA GLU A 279 -3.09 -7.78 -16.23
C GLU A 279 -1.89 -7.49 -17.15
N GLU A 280 -1.25 -6.35 -16.95
CA GLU A 280 -0.02 -5.99 -17.69
C GLU A 280 1.14 -6.94 -17.36
N ALA A 281 1.26 -7.33 -16.08
CA ALA A 281 2.29 -8.22 -15.60
C ALA A 281 2.11 -9.65 -16.13
N GLU A 282 0.88 -10.15 -16.22
CA GLU A 282 0.58 -11.43 -16.86
C GLU A 282 0.96 -11.41 -18.34
N ALA A 283 0.60 -10.34 -19.07
CA ALA A 283 1.01 -10.18 -20.46
C ALA A 283 2.54 -10.13 -20.61
N ALA A 284 3.24 -9.44 -19.69
CA ALA A 284 4.70 -9.38 -19.68
C ALA A 284 5.32 -10.76 -19.37
N ALA A 285 4.74 -11.52 -18.45
CA ALA A 285 5.17 -12.90 -18.14
C ALA A 285 5.09 -13.79 -19.37
N VAL A 286 3.97 -13.78 -20.09
CA VAL A 286 3.79 -14.53 -21.35
C VAL A 286 4.82 -14.12 -22.40
N ALA A 287 5.05 -12.80 -22.56
CA ALA A 287 6.03 -12.28 -23.52
C ALA A 287 7.48 -12.67 -23.17
N ALA A 288 7.79 -12.82 -21.89
CA ALA A 288 9.09 -13.26 -21.40
C ALA A 288 9.27 -14.80 -21.42
N GLY A 289 8.21 -15.55 -21.73
CA GLY A 289 8.23 -17.03 -21.75
C GLY A 289 8.17 -17.63 -20.33
N ILE A 290 7.66 -16.92 -19.35
CA ILE A 290 7.39 -17.43 -18.01
C ILE A 290 6.21 -18.40 -18.09
N GLU A 291 6.34 -19.56 -17.47
CA GLU A 291 5.26 -20.55 -17.43
C GLU A 291 4.23 -20.18 -16.36
N LEU A 292 2.97 -20.05 -16.80
CA LEU A 292 1.83 -19.72 -15.94
C LEU A 292 1.09 -21.01 -15.59
N HIS A 293 0.96 -21.29 -14.30
CA HIS A 293 0.31 -22.48 -13.76
C HIS A 293 -0.87 -22.09 -12.91
N HIS A 294 -1.99 -22.79 -13.05
CA HIS A 294 -3.10 -22.70 -12.11
C HIS A 294 -3.02 -23.89 -11.16
N ALA A 295 -3.08 -23.60 -9.86
CA ALA A 295 -3.16 -24.64 -8.83
C ALA A 295 -4.36 -25.55 -9.11
N ASP A 296 -4.19 -26.86 -8.91
CA ASP A 296 -5.28 -27.81 -9.04
C ASP A 296 -6.27 -27.68 -7.84
N GLU A 297 -7.41 -28.36 -7.94
CA GLU A 297 -8.45 -28.34 -6.91
C GLU A 297 -7.92 -28.81 -5.55
N ALA A 298 -7.02 -29.78 -5.53
CA ALA A 298 -6.45 -30.31 -4.29
C ALA A 298 -5.54 -29.28 -3.60
N PHE A 299 -4.75 -28.55 -4.39
CA PHE A 299 -3.90 -27.49 -3.87
C PHE A 299 -4.75 -26.33 -3.33
N ILE A 300 -5.75 -25.87 -4.12
CA ILE A 300 -6.66 -24.79 -3.70
C ILE A 300 -7.38 -25.18 -2.40
N SER A 301 -7.95 -26.39 -2.31
CA SER A 301 -8.63 -26.86 -1.10
C SER A 301 -7.70 -26.89 0.13
N ALA A 302 -6.46 -27.33 -0.05
CA ALA A 302 -5.49 -27.34 1.06
C ALA A 302 -5.16 -25.92 1.55
N VAL A 303 -5.07 -24.95 0.63
CA VAL A 303 -4.86 -23.52 0.98
C VAL A 303 -6.08 -22.95 1.68
N GLU A 304 -7.30 -23.24 1.19
CA GLU A 304 -8.55 -22.79 1.82
C GLU A 304 -8.69 -23.34 3.24
N GLU A 305 -8.37 -24.61 3.46
CA GLU A 305 -8.36 -25.23 4.79
C GLU A 305 -7.37 -24.53 5.73
N PHE A 306 -6.19 -24.19 5.25
CA PHE A 306 -5.21 -23.42 6.02
C PHE A 306 -5.72 -22.02 6.33
N VAL A 307 -6.20 -21.27 5.32
CA VAL A 307 -6.72 -19.90 5.48
C VAL A 307 -7.90 -19.84 6.44
N ALA A 308 -8.76 -20.86 6.48
CA ALA A 308 -9.87 -20.94 7.42
C ALA A 308 -9.42 -20.95 8.90
N THR A 309 -8.16 -21.28 9.18
CA THR A 309 -7.59 -21.25 10.54
C THR A 309 -6.95 -19.91 10.92
N GLU A 310 -6.71 -19.03 9.95
CA GLU A 310 -5.89 -17.82 10.15
C GLU A 310 -6.51 -16.82 11.13
N ALA A 311 -7.81 -16.65 11.16
CA ALA A 311 -8.46 -15.77 12.14
C ALA A 311 -8.22 -16.25 13.61
N ALA A 312 -8.29 -17.56 13.84
CA ALA A 312 -7.98 -18.13 15.16
C ALA A 312 -6.48 -18.03 15.48
N THR A 313 -5.63 -18.23 14.48
CA THR A 313 -4.18 -18.06 14.59
C THR A 313 -3.82 -16.63 14.91
N ALA A 314 -4.40 -15.65 14.21
CA ALA A 314 -4.21 -14.23 14.48
C ALA A 314 -4.66 -13.84 15.89
N THR A 315 -5.75 -14.42 16.39
CA THR A 315 -6.21 -14.23 17.79
C THR A 315 -5.17 -14.76 18.79
N THR A 316 -4.59 -15.91 18.54
CA THR A 316 -3.51 -16.48 19.37
C THR A 316 -2.26 -15.60 19.35
N ILE A 317 -1.85 -15.13 18.15
CA ILE A 317 -0.72 -14.20 17.99
C ILE A 317 -0.96 -12.89 18.73
N ALA A 318 -2.17 -12.34 18.66
CA ALA A 318 -2.55 -11.13 19.38
C ALA A 318 -2.28 -11.27 20.89
N THR A 319 -2.70 -12.37 21.48
CA THR A 319 -2.58 -12.60 22.93
C THR A 319 -1.17 -13.01 23.35
N GLU A 320 -0.60 -14.01 22.69
CA GLU A 320 0.63 -14.65 23.14
C GLU A 320 1.89 -13.91 22.69
N ARG A 321 1.88 -13.35 21.47
CA ARG A 321 3.05 -12.68 20.90
C ARG A 321 3.00 -11.16 21.07
N TYR A 322 1.81 -10.57 20.89
CA TYR A 322 1.63 -9.12 20.91
C TYR A 322 1.18 -8.59 22.27
N GLY A 323 0.69 -9.46 23.16
CA GLY A 323 0.19 -9.05 24.49
C GLY A 323 -1.10 -8.24 24.43
N ILE A 324 -1.87 -8.37 23.35
CA ILE A 324 -3.14 -7.68 23.12
C ILE A 324 -4.27 -8.52 23.73
N ALA A 325 -4.77 -8.11 24.88
CA ALA A 325 -5.77 -8.88 25.62
C ALA A 325 -7.13 -8.96 24.91
N ASP A 326 -7.52 -7.92 24.17
CA ASP A 326 -8.75 -7.81 23.38
C ASP A 326 -8.57 -8.18 21.90
N GLY A 327 -7.51 -8.95 21.58
CA GLY A 327 -7.15 -9.31 20.22
C GLY A 327 -8.26 -9.99 19.42
N ALA A 328 -9.02 -10.90 20.06
CA ALA A 328 -10.15 -11.57 19.41
C ALA A 328 -11.26 -10.59 18.99
N GLU A 329 -11.58 -9.61 19.85
CA GLU A 329 -12.58 -8.58 19.56
C GLU A 329 -12.12 -7.69 18.40
N ARG A 330 -10.83 -7.29 18.37
CA ARG A 330 -10.27 -6.47 17.31
C ARG A 330 -10.24 -7.20 15.98
N ILE A 331 -9.90 -8.48 15.97
CA ILE A 331 -9.91 -9.30 14.76
C ILE A 331 -11.33 -9.42 14.22
N ALA A 332 -12.32 -9.72 15.09
CA ALA A 332 -13.72 -9.75 14.70
C ALA A 332 -14.18 -8.39 14.14
N ARG A 333 -13.80 -7.28 14.79
CA ARG A 333 -14.11 -5.94 14.29
C ARG A 333 -13.51 -5.67 12.91
N PHE A 334 -12.26 -6.06 12.67
CA PHE A 334 -11.65 -5.91 11.34
C PHE A 334 -12.41 -6.72 10.29
N GLN A 335 -12.81 -7.95 10.59
CA GLN A 335 -13.58 -8.79 9.67
C GLN A 335 -14.95 -8.18 9.34
N GLU A 336 -15.65 -7.58 10.32
CA GLU A 336 -16.90 -6.84 10.11
C GLU A 336 -16.68 -5.65 9.16
N ILE A 337 -15.69 -4.81 9.46
CA ILE A 337 -15.33 -3.65 8.63
C ILE A 337 -14.98 -4.10 7.20
N TYR A 338 -14.20 -5.18 7.07
CA TYR A 338 -13.84 -5.69 5.74
C TYR A 338 -15.07 -6.14 4.94
N ALA A 339 -16.00 -6.87 5.56
CA ALA A 339 -17.23 -7.31 4.91
C ALA A 339 -18.13 -6.13 4.49
N GLU A 340 -18.21 -5.07 5.31
CA GLU A 340 -18.93 -3.85 4.97
C GLU A 340 -18.30 -3.17 3.74
N TRP A 341 -16.96 -3.03 3.70
CA TRP A 341 -16.25 -2.44 2.57
C TRP A 341 -16.25 -3.31 1.32
N GLU A 342 -16.29 -4.62 1.46
CA GLU A 342 -16.42 -5.53 0.31
C GLU A 342 -17.78 -5.34 -0.37
N ALA A 343 -18.86 -5.15 0.38
CA ALA A 343 -20.16 -4.81 -0.15
C ALA A 343 -20.14 -3.46 -0.89
N VAL A 344 -19.49 -2.44 -0.34
CA VAL A 344 -19.35 -1.12 -0.98
C VAL A 344 -18.50 -1.22 -2.25
N ALA A 345 -17.37 -1.92 -2.21
CA ALA A 345 -16.49 -2.08 -3.37
C ALA A 345 -17.21 -2.78 -4.54
N ASN A 346 -18.01 -3.80 -4.22
CA ASN A 346 -18.84 -4.49 -5.21
C ASN A 346 -19.97 -3.59 -5.76
N GLU A 347 -20.60 -2.74 -4.93
CA GLU A 347 -21.63 -1.78 -5.36
C GLU A 347 -21.08 -0.78 -6.38
N VAL A 348 -19.84 -0.32 -6.21
CA VAL A 348 -19.21 0.69 -7.08
C VAL A 348 -18.24 0.08 -8.11
N ASP A 349 -18.25 -1.23 -8.30
CA ASP A 349 -17.39 -1.96 -9.25
C ASP A 349 -15.89 -1.64 -9.07
N ASN A 350 -15.45 -1.50 -7.83
CA ASN A 350 -14.09 -1.11 -7.43
C ASN A 350 -13.61 0.23 -8.02
N ASP A 351 -14.52 1.10 -8.47
CA ASP A 351 -14.16 2.40 -9.04
C ASP A 351 -13.39 3.26 -8.02
N PRO A 352 -12.15 3.68 -8.32
CA PRO A 352 -11.30 4.34 -7.34
C PRO A 352 -11.82 5.70 -6.89
N GLU A 353 -12.48 6.47 -7.76
CA GLU A 353 -13.04 7.79 -7.40
C GLU A 353 -14.21 7.63 -6.43
N GLN A 354 -15.11 6.67 -6.70
CA GLN A 354 -16.22 6.37 -5.82
C GLN A 354 -15.74 5.76 -4.49
N MET A 355 -14.75 4.87 -4.52
CA MET A 355 -14.15 4.34 -3.30
C MET A 355 -13.50 5.45 -2.46
N ALA A 356 -12.75 6.37 -3.07
CA ALA A 356 -12.19 7.52 -2.37
C ALA A 356 -13.27 8.39 -1.71
N ALA A 357 -14.39 8.63 -2.41
CA ALA A 357 -15.51 9.40 -1.88
C ALA A 357 -16.15 8.71 -0.66
N ARG A 358 -16.38 7.39 -0.73
CA ARG A 358 -16.95 6.61 0.37
C ARG A 358 -16.00 6.53 1.58
N VAL A 359 -14.69 6.31 1.36
CA VAL A 359 -13.71 6.32 2.46
C VAL A 359 -13.63 7.68 3.12
N TYR A 360 -13.71 8.76 2.33
CA TYR A 360 -13.76 10.11 2.89
C TYR A 360 -15.00 10.30 3.77
N GLU A 361 -16.19 9.96 3.28
CA GLU A 361 -17.47 10.11 3.99
C GLU A 361 -17.49 9.31 5.31
N VAL A 362 -17.06 8.05 5.27
CA VAL A 362 -17.15 7.14 6.42
C VAL A 362 -16.03 7.39 7.43
N VAL A 363 -14.80 7.68 6.95
CA VAL A 363 -13.62 7.74 7.82
C VAL A 363 -13.18 9.19 8.03
N TRP A 364 -12.69 9.86 6.98
CA TRP A 364 -11.96 11.12 7.12
C TRP A 364 -12.84 12.32 7.48
N ALA A 365 -14.11 12.34 7.06
CA ALA A 365 -15.06 13.39 7.45
C ALA A 365 -15.38 13.40 8.96
N ASN A 366 -15.07 12.30 9.66
CA ASN A 366 -15.26 12.16 11.10
C ASN A 366 -13.98 12.40 11.92
N VAL A 367 -12.86 12.69 11.25
CA VAL A 367 -11.57 12.99 11.90
C VAL A 367 -11.47 14.46 12.24
N ASP A 368 -11.21 14.76 13.52
CA ASP A 368 -10.85 16.11 13.97
C ASP A 368 -9.36 16.36 13.72
N PHE A 369 -9.00 17.01 12.61
CA PHE A 369 -7.63 17.32 12.25
C PHE A 369 -6.92 18.31 13.18
N ALA A 370 -7.65 18.98 14.08
CA ALA A 370 -7.03 19.78 15.13
C ALA A 370 -6.29 18.90 16.15
N THR A 371 -6.81 17.71 16.43
CA THR A 371 -6.31 16.80 17.47
C THR A 371 -5.72 15.50 16.96
N TYR A 372 -6.07 15.06 15.74
CA TYR A 372 -5.59 13.80 15.15
C TYR A 372 -4.07 13.75 15.04
N GLY A 373 -3.47 12.67 15.56
CA GLY A 373 -2.03 12.44 15.51
C GLY A 373 -1.21 13.33 16.46
N GLN A 374 -1.85 13.86 17.53
CA GLN A 374 -1.19 14.70 18.54
C GLN A 374 -1.05 14.00 19.89
#